data_cce8344bc9335771fb16430e25411016
#
_entry.id   cce8344bc9335771fb16430e25411016
#
_cell.length_a   1.000
_cell.length_b   1.000
_cell.length_c   1.000
_cell.angle_alpha   90.00
_cell.angle_beta   90.00
_cell.angle_gamma   90.00
#
_symmetry.space_group_name_H-M   'P 1'
#
loop_
_entity.id
_entity.type
_entity.pdbx_description
1 polymer ?
#
loop_
_entity_poly.entity_id
_entity_poly.type
_entity_poly.pdbx_seq_one_letter_code
_entity_poly.pdbx_strand_id
1 'polypeptide(L)'
;MKKFIFCIVALFAVAYSAEAQESKSTSNPRYEQVGSHHSFSVSTPYRLEYSYEHVWKSGMSLIGRIGAGSEVYSPYKNDYKFTNGFRLTIEPRYYLNNEDFFALKACGAILIPNTPYDVSLVPVYGIKREFTKHWFCEFTIGGGIGYYSGNYGRHYFEPHLQFRIGFQL
;
A
#
# COMPACT_ATOMS: atom_id res chain seq x y z
N MET A 1 18.94 6.44 -11.43
CA MET A 1 18.27 6.98 -10.23
C MET A 1 17.66 8.37 -10.45
N LYS A 2 18.35 9.39 -10.99
CA LYS A 2 17.80 10.76 -11.20
C LYS A 2 16.53 10.81 -12.05
N LYS A 3 16.41 9.99 -13.12
CA LYS A 3 15.23 9.94 -14.00
C LYS A 3 13.97 9.36 -13.31
N PHE A 4 14.15 8.46 -12.35
CA PHE A 4 13.05 7.83 -11.62
C PHE A 4 12.43 8.80 -10.60
N ILE A 5 13.27 9.59 -9.91
CA ILE A 5 12.82 10.65 -8.99
C ILE A 5 12.04 11.72 -9.76
N PHE A 6 12.47 12.07 -10.98
CA PHE A 6 11.80 13.07 -11.81
C PHE A 6 10.39 12.59 -12.24
N CYS A 7 10.22 11.32 -12.57
CA CYS A 7 8.90 10.75 -12.89
C CYS A 7 7.95 10.77 -11.68
N ILE A 8 8.44 10.49 -10.48
CA ILE A 8 7.63 10.54 -9.26
C ILE A 8 7.22 11.99 -8.97
N VAL A 9 8.13 12.94 -9.06
CA VAL A 9 7.84 14.37 -8.85
C VAL A 9 6.87 14.91 -9.91
N ALA A 10 7.02 14.50 -11.17
CA ALA A 10 6.10 14.88 -12.24
C ALA A 10 4.69 14.31 -12.03
N LEU A 11 4.56 13.07 -11.56
CA LEU A 11 3.28 12.46 -11.20
C LEU A 11 2.60 13.19 -10.04
N PHE A 12 3.37 13.62 -9.02
CA PHE A 12 2.85 14.44 -7.93
C PHE A 12 2.42 15.84 -8.41
N ALA A 13 3.17 16.46 -9.32
CA ALA A 13 2.83 17.77 -9.87
C ALA A 13 1.55 17.72 -10.71
N VAL A 14 1.33 16.65 -11.49
CA VAL A 14 0.10 16.44 -12.27
C VAL A 14 -1.09 16.18 -11.33
N ALA A 15 -0.92 15.41 -10.27
CA ALA A 15 -1.95 15.18 -9.27
C ALA A 15 -2.34 16.49 -8.55
N TYR A 16 -1.36 17.34 -8.23
CA TYR A 16 -1.59 18.64 -7.58
C TYR A 16 -2.29 19.65 -8.49
N SER A 17 -1.98 19.65 -9.80
CA SER A 17 -2.60 20.59 -10.75
C SER A 17 -4.04 20.22 -11.11
N ALA A 18 -4.40 18.93 -11.05
CA ALA A 18 -5.78 18.49 -11.20
C ALA A 18 -6.69 18.97 -10.06
N GLU A 19 -6.14 19.10 -8.86
CA GLU A 19 -6.85 19.54 -7.65
C GLU A 19 -7.24 21.04 -7.69
N ALA A 20 -6.43 21.86 -8.35
CA ALA A 20 -6.66 23.31 -8.45
C ALA A 20 -7.92 23.67 -9.29
N GLN A 21 -8.44 22.72 -10.07
CA GLN A 21 -9.63 22.91 -10.89
C GLN A 21 -10.95 22.42 -10.25
N GLU A 22 -10.90 21.52 -9.24
CA GLU A 22 -12.10 20.92 -8.64
C GLU A 22 -12.49 21.44 -7.25
N SER A 23 -11.84 22.48 -6.74
CA SER A 23 -12.04 23.05 -5.38
C SER A 23 -13.41 23.73 -5.16
N LYS A 24 -14.50 23.21 -5.68
CA LYS A 24 -15.86 23.75 -5.45
C LYS A 24 -16.96 22.72 -5.16
N SER A 25 -16.64 21.62 -4.48
CA SER A 25 -17.70 20.74 -3.95
C SER A 25 -17.41 20.38 -2.50
N THR A 26 -18.16 21.02 -1.61
CA THR A 26 -18.14 20.81 -0.15
C THR A 26 -18.98 19.59 0.29
N SER A 27 -19.04 18.55 -0.49
CA SER A 27 -19.61 17.26 -0.08
C SER A 27 -18.50 16.27 0.20
N ASN A 28 -18.58 15.60 1.34
CA ASN A 28 -17.62 14.66 1.84
C ASN A 28 -17.71 13.34 1.03
N PRO A 29 -16.93 13.14 -0.07
CA PRO A 29 -17.25 12.12 -1.07
C PRO A 29 -17.03 10.68 -0.57
N ARG A 30 -16.32 10.46 0.51
CA ARG A 30 -16.08 9.08 1.00
C ARG A 30 -17.18 8.50 1.85
N TYR A 31 -17.99 9.31 2.50
CA TYR A 31 -19.21 8.81 3.12
C TYR A 31 -20.23 8.29 2.09
N GLU A 32 -20.04 8.64 0.81
CA GLU A 32 -20.83 8.10 -0.30
C GLU A 32 -20.32 6.73 -0.78
N GLN A 33 -19.09 6.33 -0.43
CA GLN A 33 -18.47 5.06 -0.83
C GLN A 33 -18.61 3.96 0.22
N VAL A 34 -19.64 4.00 1.06
CA VAL A 34 -19.94 2.89 1.96
C VAL A 34 -20.25 1.64 1.15
N GLY A 35 -19.57 0.54 1.42
CA GLY A 35 -19.77 -0.70 0.71
C GLY A 35 -18.48 -1.45 0.43
N SER A 36 -18.57 -2.34 -0.54
CA SER A 36 -17.46 -3.22 -0.93
C SER A 36 -16.89 -2.78 -2.27
N HIS A 37 -15.57 -2.67 -2.32
CA HIS A 37 -14.84 -2.23 -3.49
C HIS A 37 -13.76 -3.25 -3.85
N HIS A 38 -13.64 -3.53 -5.13
CA HIS A 38 -12.58 -4.36 -5.68
C HIS A 38 -11.61 -3.49 -6.46
N SER A 39 -10.32 -3.78 -6.39
CA SER A 39 -9.35 -3.05 -7.19
C SER A 39 -8.16 -3.90 -7.58
N PHE A 40 -7.57 -3.53 -8.72
CA PHE A 40 -6.26 -4.01 -9.16
C PHE A 40 -5.27 -2.88 -9.09
N SER A 41 -4.07 -3.15 -8.62
CA SER A 41 -3.04 -2.12 -8.46
C SER A 41 -1.64 -2.65 -8.73
N VAL A 42 -0.76 -1.71 -9.04
CA VAL A 42 0.69 -1.92 -9.05
C VAL A 42 1.28 -1.12 -7.90
N SER A 43 2.10 -1.75 -7.10
CA SER A 43 2.78 -1.11 -5.99
C SER A 43 4.30 -1.23 -6.07
N THR A 44 5.01 -0.35 -5.36
CA THR A 44 6.45 -0.49 -5.14
C THR A 44 6.69 -1.59 -4.07
N PRO A 45 7.77 -2.43 -4.25
CA PRO A 45 8.79 -2.44 -5.31
C PRO A 45 8.35 -3.16 -6.57
N TYR A 46 7.44 -3.28 -7.23
CA TYR A 46 6.96 -3.98 -8.42
C TYR A 46 6.11 -5.20 -8.09
N ARG A 47 4.97 -4.97 -7.48
CA ARG A 47 3.99 -6.00 -7.16
C ARG A 47 2.66 -5.69 -7.83
N LEU A 48 2.07 -6.71 -8.46
CA LEU A 48 0.69 -6.70 -8.88
C LEU A 48 -0.17 -7.16 -7.71
N GLU A 49 -1.20 -6.39 -7.38
CA GLU A 49 -2.07 -6.66 -6.25
C GLU A 49 -3.53 -6.61 -6.67
N TYR A 50 -4.28 -7.58 -6.21
CA TYR A 50 -5.74 -7.51 -6.15
C TYR A 50 -6.12 -7.19 -4.72
N SER A 51 -7.10 -6.29 -4.52
CA SER A 51 -7.61 -5.94 -3.21
C SER A 51 -9.12 -5.89 -3.16
N TYR A 52 -9.63 -6.28 -2.01
CA TYR A 52 -11.00 -6.11 -1.59
C TYR A 52 -11.01 -5.20 -0.38
N GLU A 53 -11.78 -4.12 -0.44
CA GLU A 53 -11.99 -3.16 0.66
C GLU A 53 -13.47 -3.11 1.01
N HIS A 54 -13.80 -3.25 2.28
CA HIS A 54 -15.13 -2.96 2.80
C HIS A 54 -15.08 -1.72 3.68
N VAL A 55 -15.86 -0.71 3.31
CA VAL A 55 -15.93 0.59 4.00
C VAL A 55 -17.23 0.70 4.78
N TRP A 56 -17.14 1.01 6.08
CA TRP A 56 -18.28 1.27 6.95
C TRP A 56 -18.55 2.76 7.09
N LYS A 57 -19.80 3.10 7.45
CA LYS A 57 -20.23 4.50 7.71
C LYS A 57 -19.43 5.20 8.80
N SER A 58 -18.75 4.45 9.66
CA SER A 58 -17.93 4.99 10.76
C SER A 58 -16.59 5.59 10.30
N GLY A 59 -16.26 5.57 9.02
CA GLY A 59 -14.93 5.93 8.52
C GLY A 59 -13.88 4.82 8.69
N MET A 60 -14.30 3.65 9.17
CA MET A 60 -13.44 2.46 9.21
C MET A 60 -13.53 1.70 7.90
N SER A 61 -12.45 1.04 7.53
CA SER A 61 -12.47 0.01 6.48
C SER A 61 -11.58 -1.17 6.84
N LEU A 62 -11.84 -2.29 6.17
CA LEU A 62 -10.99 -3.48 6.21
C LEU A 62 -10.61 -3.84 4.78
N ILE A 63 -9.31 -3.95 4.55
CA ILE A 63 -8.76 -4.35 3.27
C ILE A 63 -8.10 -5.70 3.39
N GLY A 64 -8.44 -6.59 2.45
CA GLY A 64 -7.69 -7.80 2.14
C GLY A 64 -6.98 -7.63 0.81
N ARG A 65 -5.68 -7.95 0.73
CA ARG A 65 -4.91 -7.92 -0.52
C ARG A 65 -4.18 -9.21 -0.74
N ILE A 66 -4.11 -9.61 -2.00
CA ILE A 66 -3.21 -10.65 -2.48
C ILE A 66 -2.37 -10.07 -3.60
N GLY A 67 -1.06 -10.30 -3.56
CA GLY A 67 -0.15 -9.76 -4.55
C GLY A 67 0.96 -10.74 -4.92
N ALA A 68 1.48 -10.56 -6.13
CA ALA A 68 2.63 -11.29 -6.64
C ALA A 68 3.61 -10.30 -7.26
N GLY A 69 4.91 -10.51 -7.01
CA GLY A 69 5.95 -9.63 -7.56
C GLY A 69 7.22 -9.65 -6.73
N SER A 70 7.98 -8.55 -6.85
CA SER A 70 9.25 -8.42 -6.15
C SER A 70 9.05 -8.07 -4.69
N GLU A 71 9.70 -8.84 -3.85
CA GLU A 71 9.80 -8.61 -2.41
C GLU A 71 11.24 -8.18 -2.06
N VAL A 72 11.36 -7.24 -1.12
CA VAL A 72 12.65 -6.85 -0.56
C VAL A 72 12.83 -7.59 0.75
N TYR A 73 13.92 -8.28 0.90
CA TYR A 73 14.25 -8.94 2.15
C TYR A 73 15.73 -8.74 2.49
N SER A 74 16.05 -8.81 3.76
CA SER A 74 17.44 -8.68 4.24
C SER A 74 17.87 -9.97 4.94
N PRO A 75 18.50 -10.92 4.21
CA PRO A 75 18.97 -12.17 4.81
C PRO A 75 20.11 -11.96 5.80
N TYR A 76 20.86 -10.86 5.65
CA TYR A 76 21.97 -10.48 6.54
C TYR A 76 21.87 -8.99 6.86
N LYS A 77 22.49 -8.59 7.97
CA LYS A 77 22.55 -7.19 8.40
C LYS A 77 23.13 -6.34 7.26
N ASN A 78 22.31 -5.43 6.70
CA ASN A 78 22.62 -4.51 5.59
C ASN A 78 22.73 -5.12 4.18
N ASP A 79 22.31 -6.35 3.96
CA ASP A 79 22.29 -6.95 2.62
C ASP A 79 20.83 -7.09 2.14
N TYR A 80 20.33 -6.07 1.43
CA TYR A 80 18.97 -6.08 0.87
C TYR A 80 18.98 -6.79 -0.47
N LYS A 81 18.16 -7.82 -0.60
CA LYS A 81 17.98 -8.59 -1.83
C LYS A 81 16.54 -8.48 -2.32
N PHE A 82 16.43 -8.50 -3.65
CA PHE A 82 15.13 -8.64 -4.30
C PHE A 82 14.89 -10.10 -4.65
N THR A 83 13.70 -10.58 -4.38
CA THR A 83 13.23 -11.89 -4.79
C THR A 83 11.79 -11.81 -5.22
N ASN A 84 11.31 -12.79 -5.94
CA ASN A 84 9.90 -12.90 -6.28
C ASN A 84 9.16 -13.59 -5.14
N GLY A 85 7.90 -13.22 -4.95
CA GLY A 85 7.08 -13.81 -3.91
C GLY A 85 5.59 -13.53 -4.09
N PHE A 86 4.84 -14.17 -3.21
CA PHE A 86 3.42 -13.89 -3.01
C PHE A 86 3.24 -13.25 -1.65
N ARG A 87 2.39 -12.23 -1.59
CA ARG A 87 2.07 -11.53 -0.34
C ARG A 87 0.56 -11.50 -0.12
N LEU A 88 0.18 -11.81 1.11
CA LEU A 88 -1.15 -11.55 1.65
C LEU A 88 -1.05 -10.40 2.63
N THR A 89 -1.99 -9.46 2.57
CA THR A 89 -2.07 -8.33 3.51
C THR A 89 -3.50 -8.20 4.01
N ILE A 90 -3.63 -8.01 5.31
CA ILE A 90 -4.88 -7.60 5.96
C ILE A 90 -4.61 -6.25 6.61
N GLU A 91 -5.49 -5.27 6.37
CA GLU A 91 -5.25 -3.89 6.75
C GLU A 91 -6.55 -3.23 7.19
N PRO A 92 -6.86 -3.23 8.51
CA PRO A 92 -7.86 -2.34 9.07
C PRO A 92 -7.37 -0.88 8.95
N ARG A 93 -8.26 0.00 8.48
CA ARG A 93 -8.02 1.44 8.30
C ARG A 93 -9.02 2.26 9.09
N TYR A 94 -8.57 3.43 9.50
CA TYR A 94 -9.41 4.50 9.99
C TYR A 94 -9.13 5.76 9.20
N TYR A 95 -10.13 6.24 8.45
CA TYR A 95 -10.04 7.45 7.65
C TYR A 95 -10.26 8.69 8.52
N LEU A 96 -9.29 9.60 8.54
CA LEU A 96 -9.36 10.88 9.25
C LEU A 96 -10.21 11.89 8.48
N ASN A 97 -10.09 11.82 7.16
CA ASN A 97 -10.82 12.61 6.19
C ASN A 97 -11.00 11.78 4.91
N ASN A 98 -11.36 12.42 3.81
CA ASN A 98 -11.62 11.71 2.56
C ASN A 98 -10.41 11.01 1.95
N GLU A 99 -9.20 11.40 2.33
CA GLU A 99 -7.97 10.96 1.70
C GLU A 99 -7.01 10.32 2.68
N ASP A 100 -6.88 10.91 3.89
CA ASP A 100 -5.89 10.51 4.88
C ASP A 100 -6.43 9.41 5.77
N PHE A 101 -5.58 8.44 6.08
CA PHE A 101 -5.95 7.33 6.97
C PHE A 101 -4.78 6.86 7.83
N PHE A 102 -5.10 6.29 8.97
CA PHE A 102 -4.23 5.41 9.73
C PHE A 102 -4.62 3.96 9.48
N ALA A 103 -3.63 3.08 9.43
CA ALA A 103 -3.87 1.65 9.30
C ALA A 103 -2.85 0.82 10.06
N LEU A 104 -3.23 -0.43 10.32
CA LEU A 104 -2.35 -1.46 10.83
C LEU A 104 -2.23 -2.56 9.76
N LYS A 105 -1.09 -2.65 9.09
CA LYS A 105 -0.85 -3.67 8.06
C LYS A 105 -0.31 -4.94 8.71
N ALA A 106 -1.04 -6.03 8.61
CA ALA A 106 -0.55 -7.37 8.87
C ALA A 106 -0.23 -8.03 7.53
N CYS A 107 1.04 -8.33 7.30
CA CYS A 107 1.54 -8.89 6.04
C CYS A 107 2.11 -10.27 6.26
N GLY A 108 1.85 -11.17 5.31
CA GLY A 108 2.53 -12.45 5.20
C GLY A 108 3.02 -12.64 3.78
N ALA A 109 4.28 -13.00 3.59
CA ALA A 109 4.86 -13.26 2.28
C ALA A 109 5.55 -14.61 2.23
N ILE A 110 5.47 -15.27 1.07
CA ILE A 110 6.22 -16.49 0.74
C ILE A 110 7.18 -16.12 -0.38
N LEU A 111 8.47 -16.32 -0.14
CA LEU A 111 9.53 -15.94 -1.04
C LEU A 111 9.98 -17.13 -1.90
N ILE A 112 10.25 -16.90 -3.20
CA ILE A 112 10.67 -17.90 -4.16
C ILE A 112 12.14 -17.63 -4.53
N PRO A 113 13.02 -18.66 -4.67
CA PRO A 113 12.74 -20.08 -4.78
C PRO A 113 12.81 -20.91 -3.48
N ASN A 114 13.33 -20.37 -2.38
CA ASN A 114 13.67 -21.19 -1.21
C ASN A 114 12.54 -21.30 -0.18
N THR A 115 11.35 -20.78 -0.50
CA THR A 115 10.15 -20.79 0.34
C THR A 115 10.29 -20.30 1.80
N PRO A 116 11.23 -19.41 2.15
CA PRO A 116 11.15 -18.77 3.44
C PRO A 116 9.87 -17.90 3.48
N TYR A 117 9.28 -17.77 4.63
CA TYR A 117 8.18 -16.87 4.83
C TYR A 117 8.63 -15.64 5.62
N ASP A 118 7.94 -14.55 5.37
CA ASP A 118 8.08 -13.28 6.07
C ASP A 118 6.71 -12.89 6.61
N VAL A 119 6.65 -12.49 7.86
CA VAL A 119 5.43 -11.94 8.47
C VAL A 119 5.77 -10.63 9.15
N SER A 120 4.90 -9.63 9.00
CA SER A 120 5.14 -8.33 9.60
C SER A 120 3.86 -7.65 10.06
N LEU A 121 4.02 -6.76 11.02
CA LEU A 121 2.97 -5.90 11.55
C LEU A 121 3.48 -4.46 11.55
N VAL A 122 2.82 -3.62 10.75
CA VAL A 122 3.32 -2.28 10.44
C VAL A 122 2.19 -1.27 10.59
N PRO A 123 2.20 -0.44 11.64
CA PRO A 123 1.39 0.77 11.67
C PRO A 123 1.84 1.73 10.56
N VAL A 124 0.87 2.26 9.82
CA VAL A 124 1.12 3.17 8.69
C VAL A 124 0.17 4.37 8.74
N TYR A 125 0.67 5.49 8.27
CA TYR A 125 -0.12 6.62 7.82
C TYR A 125 -0.16 6.60 6.29
N GLY A 126 -1.30 6.87 5.70
CA GLY A 126 -1.48 6.84 4.26
C GLY A 126 -2.37 7.94 3.73
N ILE A 127 -2.17 8.23 2.46
CA ILE A 127 -3.00 9.13 1.66
C ILE A 127 -3.46 8.35 0.43
N LYS A 128 -4.78 8.30 0.21
CA LYS A 128 -5.40 7.71 -0.99
C LYS A 128 -6.15 8.80 -1.74
N ARG A 129 -5.75 9.07 -2.97
CA ARG A 129 -6.38 10.05 -3.85
C ARG A 129 -7.00 9.38 -5.07
N GLU A 130 -8.23 9.70 -5.34
CA GLU A 130 -8.95 9.27 -6.54
C GLU A 130 -8.94 10.43 -7.54
N PHE A 131 -8.30 10.26 -8.69
CA PHE A 131 -8.24 11.28 -9.74
C PHE A 131 -9.26 11.06 -10.84
N THR A 132 -9.90 9.91 -10.84
CA THR A 132 -11.11 9.64 -11.63
C THR A 132 -12.00 8.67 -10.87
N LYS A 133 -13.21 8.42 -11.36
CA LYS A 133 -14.16 7.45 -10.78
C LYS A 133 -13.56 6.05 -10.56
N HIS A 134 -12.54 5.69 -11.34
CA HIS A 134 -11.96 4.34 -11.31
C HIS A 134 -10.47 4.31 -10.95
N TRP A 135 -9.75 5.42 -11.09
CA TRP A 135 -8.31 5.43 -10.87
C TRP A 135 -7.95 6.12 -9.56
N PHE A 136 -7.06 5.50 -8.83
CA PHE A 136 -6.52 6.06 -7.59
C PHE A 136 -5.01 5.93 -7.51
N CYS A 137 -4.40 6.78 -6.70
CA CYS A 137 -3.07 6.57 -6.17
C CYS A 137 -3.12 6.52 -4.64
N GLU A 138 -2.21 5.76 -4.06
CA GLU A 138 -2.08 5.63 -2.63
C GLU A 138 -0.61 5.67 -2.25
N PHE A 139 -0.31 6.46 -1.24
CA PHE A 139 1.00 6.52 -0.62
C PHE A 139 0.88 6.15 0.84
N THR A 140 1.76 5.27 1.33
CA THR A 140 1.81 4.87 2.73
C THR A 140 3.22 4.93 3.27
N ILE A 141 3.36 5.43 4.50
CA ILE A 141 4.59 5.50 5.25
C ILE A 141 4.38 4.94 6.65
N GLY A 142 5.35 4.24 7.18
CA GLY A 142 5.27 3.67 8.52
C GLY A 142 6.52 2.92 8.92
N GLY A 143 6.41 2.21 10.01
CA GLY A 143 7.47 1.34 10.49
C GLY A 143 6.92 0.36 11.51
N GLY A 144 7.42 -0.85 11.49
CA GLY A 144 6.88 -1.93 12.30
C GLY A 144 7.92 -3.00 12.63
N ILE A 145 7.41 -4.14 12.96
CA ILE A 145 8.21 -5.33 13.29
C ILE A 145 7.89 -6.44 12.33
N GLY A 146 8.91 -7.14 11.89
CA GLY A 146 8.80 -8.31 11.05
C GLY A 146 9.56 -9.51 11.61
N TYR A 147 9.20 -10.68 11.11
CA TYR A 147 9.91 -11.93 11.35
C TYR A 147 10.12 -12.66 10.04
N TYR A 148 11.35 -12.97 9.75
CA TYR A 148 11.79 -13.72 8.59
C TYR A 148 12.21 -15.13 9.00
N SER A 149 11.63 -16.16 8.37
CA SER A 149 11.86 -17.58 8.74
C SER A 149 13.09 -18.22 8.09
N GLY A 150 13.83 -17.49 7.24
CA GLY A 150 15.04 -17.99 6.58
C GLY A 150 16.12 -18.41 7.58
N ASN A 151 17.25 -18.95 7.10
CA ASN A 151 18.33 -19.52 7.89
C ASN A 151 18.57 -18.75 9.19
N TYR A 152 18.04 -19.25 10.36
CA TYR A 152 18.13 -18.71 11.72
C TYR A 152 16.98 -17.85 12.27
N GLY A 153 15.86 -17.69 11.57
CA GLY A 153 14.66 -16.97 12.05
C GLY A 153 14.97 -15.63 12.75
N ARG A 154 14.65 -14.50 12.14
CA ARG A 154 15.03 -13.19 12.68
C ARG A 154 13.87 -12.25 12.82
N HIS A 155 13.84 -11.56 13.95
CA HIS A 155 13.05 -10.34 14.09
C HIS A 155 13.83 -9.16 13.50
N TYR A 156 13.13 -8.26 12.83
CA TYR A 156 13.71 -7.07 12.23
C TYR A 156 12.75 -5.88 12.34
N PHE A 157 13.31 -4.68 12.26
CA PHE A 157 12.50 -3.49 12.07
C PHE A 157 12.17 -3.37 10.58
N GLU A 158 10.88 -3.23 10.24
CA GLU A 158 10.40 -3.04 8.88
C GLU A 158 10.06 -1.56 8.62
N PRO A 159 10.95 -0.80 7.98
CA PRO A 159 10.57 0.50 7.45
C PRO A 159 9.60 0.31 6.29
N HIS A 160 8.50 1.05 6.29
CA HIS A 160 7.48 0.93 5.27
C HIS A 160 7.35 2.25 4.50
N LEU A 161 7.60 2.16 3.19
CA LEU A 161 7.33 3.22 2.23
C LEU A 161 6.77 2.57 0.97
N GLN A 162 5.50 2.83 0.66
CA GLN A 162 4.85 2.22 -0.48
C GLN A 162 4.08 3.27 -1.28
N PHE A 163 4.24 3.22 -2.59
CA PHE A 163 3.41 3.93 -3.54
C PHE A 163 2.63 2.90 -4.36
N ARG A 164 1.36 3.19 -4.61
CA ARG A 164 0.46 2.33 -5.37
C ARG A 164 -0.36 3.15 -6.34
N ILE A 165 -0.54 2.63 -7.55
CA ILE A 165 -1.53 3.11 -8.52
C ILE A 165 -2.47 1.95 -8.80
N GLY A 166 -3.78 2.20 -8.80
CA GLY A 166 -4.76 1.15 -9.01
C GLY A 166 -5.99 1.60 -9.75
N PHE A 167 -6.73 0.60 -10.19
CA PHE A 167 -8.01 0.73 -10.85
C PHE A 167 -9.08 0.03 -10.01
N GLN A 168 -10.13 0.78 -9.67
CA GLN A 168 -11.28 0.30 -8.89
C GLN A 168 -12.39 -0.13 -9.85
N LEU A 169 -12.96 -1.31 -9.59
CA LEU A 169 -14.06 -1.89 -10.36
C LEU A 169 -15.41 -1.38 -9.88
#